data_cfed72b4e53e87a12bc51fd6fbe8a34c
#
_entry.id   cfed72b4e53e87a12bc51fd6fbe8a34c
#
_cell.length_a   1.000
_cell.length_b   1.000
_cell.length_c   1.000
_cell.angle_alpha   90.00
_cell.angle_beta   90.00
_cell.angle_gamma   90.00
#
_symmetry.space_group_name_H-M   'P 1'
#
loop_
_entity.id
_entity.type
_entity.pdbx_description
1 polymer ?
#
loop_
_entity_poly.entity_id
_entity_poly.type
_entity_poly.pdbx_seq_one_letter_code
_entity_poly.pdbx_strand_id
1 'polypeptide(L)'
;MAITATLELRFRPELLDDARTILARVLAETRAFEGNLGVDVLVDRADPAHWIAYETWESPEHDAAYREFRAGPGAITDLGPLLAAAPVLTWFEIDRTV
;
A
#
# COMPACT_ATOMS: atom_id res chain seq x y z
N MET A 1 -14.64 12.63 4.66
CA MET A 1 -14.95 12.00 3.38
C MET A 1 -13.87 10.98 3.06
N ALA A 2 -14.27 9.76 2.74
CA ALA A 2 -13.32 8.70 2.46
C ALA A 2 -12.53 8.94 1.19
N ILE A 3 -11.26 8.53 1.17
CA ILE A 3 -10.40 8.58 0.00
C ILE A 3 -9.79 7.20 -0.24
N THR A 4 -9.30 7.01 -1.45
CA THR A 4 -8.59 5.80 -1.86
C THR A 4 -7.15 6.15 -2.18
N ALA A 5 -6.22 5.33 -1.68
CA ALA A 5 -4.82 5.42 -2.05
C ALA A 5 -4.41 4.12 -2.73
N THR A 6 -3.66 4.23 -3.80
CA THR A 6 -3.05 3.07 -4.45
C THR A 6 -1.53 3.18 -4.37
N LEU A 7 -0.90 2.12 -3.92
CA LEU A 7 0.55 2.02 -3.90
C LEU A 7 0.96 0.96 -4.92
N GLU A 8 1.51 1.41 -6.04
CA GLU A 8 2.00 0.50 -7.07
C GLU A 8 3.39 -0.01 -6.69
N LEU A 9 3.52 -1.33 -6.71
CA LEU A 9 4.76 -2.03 -6.33
C LEU A 9 5.18 -2.95 -7.48
N ARG A 10 6.45 -2.84 -7.88
CA ARG A 10 7.06 -3.76 -8.83
C ARG A 10 8.20 -4.47 -8.14
N PHE A 11 8.04 -5.79 -8.00
CA PHE A 11 9.01 -6.61 -7.29
C PHE A 11 9.99 -7.27 -8.24
N ARG A 12 11.13 -7.67 -7.68
CA ARG A 12 12.03 -8.60 -8.36
C ARG A 12 11.33 -9.94 -8.41
N PRO A 13 11.18 -10.56 -9.61
CA PRO A 13 10.36 -11.78 -9.75
C PRO A 13 10.81 -12.97 -8.90
N GLU A 14 12.10 -13.06 -8.60
CA GLU A 14 12.66 -14.12 -7.77
C GLU A 14 12.41 -13.96 -6.27
N LEU A 15 11.84 -12.81 -5.85
CA LEU A 15 11.64 -12.48 -4.42
C LEU A 15 10.16 -12.39 -4.03
N LEU A 16 9.25 -12.95 -4.83
CA LEU A 16 7.80 -12.82 -4.59
C LEU A 16 7.35 -13.47 -3.29
N ASP A 17 7.96 -14.58 -2.87
CA ASP A 17 7.60 -15.22 -1.60
C ASP A 17 7.99 -14.34 -0.42
N ASP A 18 9.16 -13.72 -0.47
CA ASP A 18 9.59 -12.76 0.54
C ASP A 18 8.66 -11.53 0.55
N ALA A 19 8.26 -11.06 -0.62
CA ALA A 19 7.33 -9.95 -0.74
C ALA A 19 5.99 -10.25 -0.06
N ARG A 20 5.46 -11.46 -0.24
CA ARG A 20 4.21 -11.87 0.42
C ARG A 20 4.35 -11.86 1.94
N THR A 21 5.46 -12.40 2.44
CA THR A 21 5.72 -12.45 3.88
C THR A 21 5.80 -11.05 4.48
N ILE A 22 6.55 -10.16 3.84
CA ILE A 22 6.73 -8.79 4.33
C ILE A 22 5.42 -8.01 4.23
N LEU A 23 4.70 -8.08 3.11
CA LEU A 23 3.44 -7.36 2.98
C LEU A 23 2.35 -7.89 3.89
N ALA A 24 2.31 -9.18 4.18
CA ALA A 24 1.37 -9.72 5.16
C ALA A 24 1.55 -9.04 6.52
N ARG A 25 2.80 -8.86 6.95
CA ARG A 25 3.11 -8.16 8.20
C ARG A 25 2.78 -6.66 8.11
N VAL A 26 3.25 -6.00 7.06
CA VAL A 26 3.09 -4.55 6.88
C VAL A 26 1.61 -4.19 6.79
N LEU A 27 0.83 -4.92 5.99
CA LEU A 27 -0.57 -4.60 5.79
C LEU A 27 -1.45 -4.97 6.99
N ALA A 28 -1.03 -5.90 7.83
CA ALA A 28 -1.68 -6.12 9.12
C ALA A 28 -1.59 -4.85 9.98
N GLU A 29 -0.43 -4.20 10.00
CA GLU A 29 -0.24 -2.94 10.69
C GLU A 29 -1.06 -1.82 10.07
N THR A 30 -1.11 -1.76 8.74
CA THR A 30 -1.90 -0.77 8.01
C THR A 30 -3.38 -0.90 8.34
N ARG A 31 -3.90 -2.13 8.34
CA ARG A 31 -5.32 -2.38 8.65
C ARG A 31 -5.68 -2.04 10.07
N ALA A 32 -4.72 -2.10 10.99
CA ALA A 32 -4.92 -1.75 12.39
C ALA A 32 -4.75 -0.25 12.66
N PHE A 33 -4.27 0.51 11.68
CA PHE A 33 -4.05 1.94 11.86
C PHE A 33 -5.37 2.71 11.85
N GLU A 34 -5.49 3.69 12.74
CA GLU A 34 -6.71 4.48 12.88
C GLU A 34 -7.12 5.10 11.55
N GLY A 35 -8.39 4.91 11.19
CA GLY A 35 -8.96 5.45 9.97
C GLY A 35 -8.79 4.58 8.74
N ASN A 36 -8.06 3.46 8.83
CA ASN A 36 -7.99 2.52 7.71
C ASN A 36 -9.31 1.73 7.63
N LEU A 37 -9.95 1.76 6.46
CA LEU A 37 -11.20 1.04 6.20
C LEU A 37 -10.98 -0.30 5.48
N GLY A 38 -9.77 -0.54 5.01
CA GLY A 38 -9.41 -1.79 4.37
C GLY A 38 -8.24 -1.63 3.42
N VAL A 39 -7.54 -2.72 3.18
CA VAL A 39 -6.48 -2.82 2.17
C VAL A 39 -6.62 -4.14 1.47
N ASP A 40 -6.65 -4.09 0.13
CA ASP A 40 -6.55 -5.26 -0.72
C ASP A 40 -5.25 -5.21 -1.52
N VAL A 41 -4.66 -6.35 -1.76
CA VAL A 41 -3.53 -6.47 -2.69
C VAL A 41 -4.06 -6.99 -4.02
N LEU A 42 -3.88 -6.19 -5.05
CA LEU A 42 -4.23 -6.56 -6.41
C LEU A 42 -2.97 -7.03 -7.12
N VAL A 43 -3.01 -8.22 -7.68
CA VAL A 43 -1.90 -8.78 -8.45
C VAL A 43 -2.27 -8.71 -9.92
N ASP A 44 -1.40 -8.12 -10.74
CA ASP A 44 -1.58 -8.03 -12.18
C ASP A 44 -1.63 -9.44 -12.79
N ARG A 45 -2.71 -9.75 -13.51
CA ARG A 45 -2.86 -11.07 -14.13
C ARG A 45 -1.83 -11.35 -15.22
N ALA A 46 -1.29 -10.30 -15.83
CA ALA A 46 -0.28 -10.41 -16.87
C ALA A 46 1.15 -10.39 -16.34
N ASP A 47 1.36 -9.93 -15.10
CA ASP A 47 2.68 -9.81 -14.48
C ASP A 47 2.58 -10.05 -12.97
N PRO A 48 2.93 -11.25 -12.49
CA PRO A 48 2.80 -11.59 -11.07
C PRO A 48 3.76 -10.82 -10.16
N ALA A 49 4.69 -10.05 -10.70
CA ALA A 49 5.59 -9.18 -9.93
C ALA A 49 5.09 -7.74 -9.83
N HIS A 50 3.95 -7.42 -10.45
CA HIS A 50 3.32 -6.11 -10.42
C HIS A 50 2.09 -6.16 -9.53
N TRP A 51 2.15 -5.45 -8.38
CA TRP A 51 1.07 -5.44 -7.38
C TRP A 51 0.63 -4.02 -7.09
N ILE A 52 -0.62 -3.91 -6.64
CA ILE A 52 -1.16 -2.65 -6.13
C ILE A 52 -1.74 -2.91 -4.75
N ALA A 53 -1.28 -2.17 -3.75
CA ALA A 53 -1.96 -2.08 -2.48
C ALA A 53 -3.09 -1.05 -2.64
N TYR A 54 -4.32 -1.52 -2.56
CA TYR A 54 -5.52 -0.71 -2.74
C TYR A 54 -6.07 -0.40 -1.35
N GLU A 55 -5.91 0.86 -0.92
CA GLU A 55 -6.21 1.27 0.45
C GLU A 55 -7.37 2.23 0.47
N THR A 56 -8.29 2.05 1.42
CA THR A 56 -9.38 2.98 1.67
C THR A 56 -9.20 3.59 3.05
N TRP A 57 -9.29 4.91 3.11
CA TRP A 57 -9.12 5.68 4.35
C TRP A 57 -10.36 6.49 4.64
N GLU A 58 -10.69 6.61 5.92
CA GLU A 58 -11.88 7.33 6.38
C GLU A 58 -11.85 8.80 5.98
N SER A 59 -10.66 9.39 5.96
CA SER A 59 -10.47 10.79 5.56
C SER A 59 -9.05 11.04 5.05
N PRO A 60 -8.81 12.15 4.33
CA PRO A 60 -7.47 12.55 3.94
C PRO A 60 -6.52 12.72 5.14
N GLU A 61 -7.05 13.17 6.28
CA GLU A 61 -6.26 13.39 7.49
C GLU A 61 -5.77 12.06 8.09
N HIS A 62 -6.59 11.02 8.04
CA HIS A 62 -6.17 9.68 8.49
C HIS A 62 -5.07 9.11 7.58
N ASP A 63 -5.22 9.26 6.27
CA ASP A 63 -4.17 8.87 5.32
C ASP A 63 -2.87 9.64 5.60
N ALA A 64 -2.95 10.95 5.78
CA ALA A 64 -1.78 11.79 6.05
C ALA A 64 -1.06 11.35 7.34
N ALA A 65 -1.81 11.04 8.39
CA ALA A 65 -1.23 10.55 9.64
C ALA A 65 -0.51 9.21 9.44
N TYR A 66 -1.07 8.32 8.63
CA TYR A 66 -0.42 7.05 8.29
C TYR A 66 0.87 7.28 7.51
N ARG A 67 0.88 8.18 6.51
CA ARG A 67 2.11 8.47 5.74
C ARG A 67 3.19 9.05 6.66
N GLU A 68 2.82 9.92 7.59
CA GLU A 68 3.75 10.46 8.59
C GLU A 68 4.32 9.34 9.48
N PHE A 69 3.49 8.41 9.93
CA PHE A 69 3.94 7.24 10.68
C PHE A 69 4.96 6.42 9.88
N ARG A 70 4.68 6.14 8.61
CA ARG A 70 5.61 5.37 7.75
C ARG A 70 6.89 6.15 7.39
N ALA A 71 6.84 7.48 7.41
CA ALA A 71 8.04 8.30 7.20
C ALA A 71 8.92 8.40 8.45
N GLY A 72 8.43 7.97 9.60
CA GLY A 72 9.10 8.09 10.90
C GLY A 72 9.17 6.77 11.65
N PRO A 73 8.47 6.64 12.80
CA PRO A 73 8.63 5.48 13.69
C PRO A 73 8.19 4.16 13.06
N GLY A 74 7.31 4.18 12.09
CA GLY A 74 6.81 2.99 11.41
C GLY A 74 7.47 2.72 10.06
N ALA A 75 8.65 3.25 9.81
CA ALA A 75 9.34 3.06 8.52
C ALA A 75 9.52 1.57 8.19
N ILE A 76 9.24 1.22 6.94
CA ILE A 76 9.41 -0.13 6.42
C ILE A 76 10.80 -0.21 5.81
N THR A 77 11.70 -1.00 6.43
CA THR A 77 13.11 -1.02 6.04
C THR A 77 13.48 -2.22 5.18
N ASP A 78 12.66 -3.26 5.13
CA ASP A 78 12.97 -4.52 4.46
C ASP A 78 12.24 -4.71 3.12
N LEU A 79 11.40 -3.76 2.72
CA LEU A 79 10.68 -3.82 1.45
C LEU A 79 11.53 -3.35 0.27
N GLY A 80 12.29 -2.27 0.45
CA GLY A 80 13.07 -1.65 -0.62
C GLY A 80 13.95 -2.62 -1.41
N PRO A 81 14.72 -3.53 -0.75
CA PRO A 81 15.57 -4.49 -1.46
C PRO A 81 14.83 -5.45 -2.39
N LEU A 82 13.52 -5.63 -2.18
CA LEU A 82 12.69 -6.52 -2.99
C LEU A 82 12.14 -5.84 -4.25
N LEU A 83 12.22 -4.53 -4.32
CA LEU A 83 11.62 -3.74 -5.39
C LEU A 83 12.54 -3.68 -6.62
N ALA A 84 11.90 -3.79 -7.81
CA ALA A 84 12.57 -3.59 -9.10
C ALA A 84 12.48 -2.13 -9.56
N ALA A 85 11.59 -1.33 -8.94
CA ALA A 85 11.38 0.08 -9.26
C ALA A 85 10.88 0.81 -8.02
N ALA A 86 10.97 2.13 -8.01
CA ALA A 86 10.43 2.95 -6.93
C ALA A 86 8.89 2.79 -6.87
N PRO A 87 8.31 2.68 -5.67
CA PRO A 87 6.85 2.63 -5.53
C PRO A 87 6.19 3.92 -6.02
N VAL A 88 4.97 3.79 -6.54
CA VAL A 88 4.18 4.94 -6.97
C VAL A 88 2.91 5.02 -6.13
N LEU A 89 2.79 6.09 -5.35
CA LEU A 89 1.63 6.35 -4.51
C LEU A 89 0.72 7.37 -5.20
N THR A 90 -0.55 7.00 -5.36
CA THR A 90 -1.57 7.86 -5.97
C THR A 90 -2.79 7.92 -5.07
N TRP A 91 -3.36 9.11 -4.90
CA TRP A 91 -4.59 9.32 -4.14
C TRP A 91 -5.74 9.63 -5.08
N PHE A 92 -6.90 9.09 -4.72
CA PHE A 92 -8.14 9.27 -5.50
C PHE A 92 -9.28 9.70 -4.58
N GLU A 93 -10.12 10.59 -5.07
CA GLU A 93 -11.40 10.89 -4.46
C GLU A 93 -12.49 10.09 -5.16
N ILE A 94 -13.51 9.68 -4.41
CA ILE A 94 -14.67 9.02 -4.98
C ILE A 94 -15.60 10.11 -5.52
N ASP A 95 -15.83 10.11 -6.82
CA ASP A 95 -16.79 11.04 -7.46
C ASP A 95 -18.17 10.37 -7.49
N ARG A 96 -19.09 10.90 -6.70
CA ARG A 96 -20.42 10.34 -6.58
C ARG A 96 -21.44 10.97 -7.54
N THR A 97 -20.95 11.81 -8.46
CA THR A 97 -21.80 12.44 -9.48
C THR A 97 -21.84 11.66 -10.80
N VAL A 98 -21.00 10.65 -10.93
CA VAL A 98 -20.95 9.78 -12.12
C VAL A 98 -21.30 8.35 -11.78
#